data_6bf1199c323612d9971ceacee1fddee7
#
_entry.id   6bf1199c323612d9971ceacee1fddee7
#
_cell.length_a   1.000
_cell.length_b   1.000
_cell.length_c   1.000
_cell.angle_alpha   90.00
_cell.angle_beta   90.00
_cell.angle_gamma   90.00
#
_symmetry.space_group_name_H-M   'P 1'
#
loop_
_entity.id
_entity.type
_entity.pdbx_description
1 polymer ?
#
loop_
_entity_poly.entity_id
_entity_poly.type
_entity_poly.pdbx_seq_one_letter_code
_entity_poly.pdbx_strand_id
1 'polypeptide(L)'
;MARMKTKAAVLRQMELPRPYTESRPLSIEEVELDGPGENEVLVQVAGAGLCHSDLSVINGSRPRPVPMVMGHEAAGIVRDVGPGVKDLKPDDHVVFSFVPCCGGCPMCAVGRAPLCEPAYEAAITGQLLHGGRRFTLGAGSEVNHHQGVSGYSEYTVSAPESLVKIDKS
;
A
#
# COMPACT_ATOMS: atom_id res chain seq x y z
N MET A 1 -13.46 -10.37 7.41
CA MET A 1 -12.50 -10.77 8.44
C MET A 1 -12.49 -9.80 9.62
N ALA A 2 -12.02 -10.26 10.77
CA ALA A 2 -11.83 -9.37 11.92
C ALA A 2 -10.66 -8.42 11.67
N ARG A 3 -10.79 -7.21 12.19
CA ARG A 3 -9.71 -6.22 12.28
C ARG A 3 -8.54 -6.78 13.08
N MET A 4 -7.32 -6.52 12.65
CA MET A 4 -6.10 -6.98 13.31
C MET A 4 -5.18 -5.80 13.62
N LYS A 5 -4.29 -5.97 14.59
CA LYS A 5 -3.22 -5.01 14.88
C LYS A 5 -1.97 -5.39 14.12
N THR A 6 -1.27 -4.42 13.58
CA THR A 6 -0.01 -4.58 12.87
C THR A 6 0.92 -3.40 13.13
N LYS A 7 2.23 -3.62 13.09
CA LYS A 7 3.19 -2.53 13.15
C LYS A 7 3.44 -1.97 11.77
N ALA A 8 3.53 -0.64 11.69
CA ALA A 8 3.79 0.05 10.44
C ALA A 8 4.65 1.31 10.65
N ALA A 9 5.43 1.69 9.65
CA ALA A 9 6.11 2.98 9.62
C ALA A 9 5.16 4.03 9.04
N VAL A 10 4.72 4.95 9.89
CA VAL A 10 3.73 5.98 9.58
C VAL A 10 4.41 7.33 9.38
N LEU A 11 4.13 7.99 8.26
CA LEU A 11 4.45 9.38 8.00
C LEU A 11 3.27 10.25 8.46
N ARG A 12 3.46 11.03 9.53
CA ARG A 12 2.42 11.93 10.06
C ARG A 12 2.51 13.34 9.49
N GLN A 13 3.72 13.75 9.14
CA GLN A 13 4.02 15.07 8.61
C GLN A 13 5.18 14.99 7.62
N MET A 14 5.03 15.65 6.49
CA MET A 14 6.11 15.87 5.52
C MET A 14 6.98 17.06 5.93
N GLU A 15 8.11 17.22 5.25
CA GLU A 15 8.99 18.40 5.34
C GLU A 15 9.59 18.65 6.74
N LEU A 16 9.75 17.62 7.56
CA LEU A 16 10.50 17.77 8.80
C LEU A 16 11.96 18.16 8.50
N PRO A 17 12.61 18.92 9.38
CA PRO A 17 13.97 19.41 9.14
C PRO A 17 14.98 18.26 9.06
N ARG A 18 16.02 18.45 8.26
CA ARG A 18 17.21 17.56 8.27
C ARG A 18 18.15 17.93 9.42
N PRO A 19 18.94 16.98 9.95
CA PRO A 19 19.06 15.58 9.50
C PRO A 19 17.91 14.69 10.02
N TYR A 20 17.47 13.74 9.21
CA TYR A 20 16.34 12.85 9.56
C TYR A 20 16.65 11.85 10.69
N THR A 21 17.93 11.68 11.03
CA THR A 21 18.35 10.96 12.24
C THR A 21 17.88 11.65 13.53
N GLU A 22 17.64 12.95 13.49
CA GLU A 22 17.12 13.76 14.60
C GLU A 22 15.62 13.95 14.50
N SER A 23 15.10 14.42 13.35
CA SER A 23 13.68 14.74 13.18
C SER A 23 12.76 13.51 13.07
N ARG A 24 13.31 12.35 12.67
CA ARG A 24 12.62 11.06 12.59
C ARG A 24 11.23 11.14 11.97
N PRO A 25 11.12 11.47 10.67
CA PRO A 25 9.83 11.69 10.00
C PRO A 25 8.92 10.46 9.99
N LEU A 26 9.48 9.25 10.09
CA LEU A 26 8.72 8.01 10.20
C LEU A 26 8.70 7.53 11.66
N SER A 27 7.52 7.24 12.17
CA SER A 27 7.31 6.59 13.47
C SER A 27 6.82 5.16 13.26
N ILE A 28 7.39 4.22 14.03
CA ILE A 28 6.87 2.84 14.07
C ILE A 28 5.72 2.81 15.06
N GLU A 29 4.53 2.52 14.53
CA GLU A 29 3.29 2.57 15.31
C GLU A 29 2.51 1.26 15.17
N GLU A 30 1.75 0.91 16.21
CA GLU A 30 0.71 -0.10 16.10
C GLU A 30 -0.51 0.55 15.45
N VAL A 31 -0.91 0.04 14.30
CA VAL A 31 -2.10 0.45 13.56
C VAL A 31 -3.09 -0.71 13.53
N GLU A 32 -4.37 -0.39 13.41
CA GLU A 32 -5.39 -1.39 13.11
C GLU A 32 -5.51 -1.55 11.60
N LEU A 33 -5.60 -2.78 11.13
CA LEU A 33 -5.77 -3.14 9.73
C LEU A 33 -7.07 -3.95 9.59
N ASP A 34 -7.99 -3.43 8.79
CA ASP A 34 -9.20 -4.17 8.42
C ASP A 34 -8.86 -5.34 7.48
N GLY A 35 -9.60 -6.41 7.57
CA GLY A 35 -9.47 -7.54 6.63
C GLY A 35 -9.79 -7.13 5.20
N PRO A 36 -9.40 -7.97 4.20
CA PRO A 36 -9.62 -7.68 2.80
C PRO A 36 -11.11 -7.62 2.47
N GLY A 37 -11.52 -6.53 1.83
CA GLY A 37 -12.85 -6.35 1.26
C GLY A 37 -12.99 -7.02 -0.12
N GLU A 38 -14.02 -6.65 -0.86
CA GLU A 38 -14.23 -7.15 -2.22
C GLU A 38 -13.06 -6.76 -3.13
N ASN A 39 -12.52 -7.72 -3.89
CA ASN A 39 -11.34 -7.55 -4.77
C ASN A 39 -10.11 -7.00 -4.03
N GLU A 40 -9.87 -7.52 -2.83
CA GLU A 40 -8.69 -7.15 -2.04
C GLU A 40 -7.99 -8.41 -1.50
N VAL A 41 -6.72 -8.26 -1.18
CA VAL A 41 -5.84 -9.34 -0.71
C VAL A 41 -5.08 -8.86 0.52
N LEU A 42 -5.12 -9.65 1.60
CA LEU A 42 -4.28 -9.47 2.78
C LEU A 42 -2.92 -10.15 2.56
N VAL A 43 -1.85 -9.41 2.67
CA VAL A 43 -0.48 -9.90 2.50
C VAL A 43 0.31 -9.67 3.77
N GLN A 44 1.00 -10.72 4.24
CA GLN A 44 2.07 -10.59 5.21
C GLN A 44 3.35 -10.20 4.47
N VAL A 45 3.90 -9.05 4.78
CA VAL A 45 5.12 -8.56 4.16
C VAL A 45 6.32 -9.35 4.68
N ALA A 46 7.10 -9.90 3.77
CA ALA A 46 8.33 -10.63 4.06
C ALA A 46 9.59 -9.76 3.87
N GLY A 47 9.49 -8.76 3.01
CA GLY A 47 10.56 -7.80 2.76
C GLY A 47 10.04 -6.58 2.03
N ALA A 48 10.69 -5.42 2.25
CA ALA A 48 10.38 -4.17 1.60
C ALA A 48 11.66 -3.46 1.14
N GLY A 49 11.59 -2.84 -0.04
CA GLY A 49 12.65 -2.00 -0.59
C GLY A 49 12.56 -0.56 -0.09
N LEU A 50 13.69 0.13 -0.03
CA LEU A 50 13.79 1.56 0.24
C LEU A 50 14.07 2.30 -1.07
N CYS A 51 13.12 3.08 -1.54
CA CYS A 51 13.25 3.84 -2.78
C CYS A 51 13.40 5.33 -2.50
N HIS A 52 14.10 6.05 -3.39
CA HIS A 52 14.18 7.50 -3.31
C HIS A 52 12.80 8.18 -3.46
N SER A 53 11.84 7.50 -4.07
CA SER A 53 10.46 8.01 -4.17
C SER A 53 9.77 8.13 -2.82
N ASP A 54 10.08 7.25 -1.84
CA ASP A 54 9.60 7.39 -0.46
C ASP A 54 10.18 8.65 0.19
N LEU A 55 11.49 8.90 -0.02
CA LEU A 55 12.15 10.11 0.46
C LEU A 55 11.54 11.37 -0.17
N SER A 56 11.09 11.30 -1.43
CA SER A 56 10.43 12.43 -2.12
C SER A 56 9.06 12.76 -1.52
N VAL A 57 8.38 11.81 -0.91
CA VAL A 57 7.16 12.08 -0.12
C VAL A 57 7.54 12.68 1.23
N ILE A 58 8.50 12.09 1.93
CA ILE A 58 8.96 12.55 3.25
C ILE A 58 9.42 14.01 3.20
N ASN A 59 10.16 14.40 2.16
CA ASN A 59 10.71 15.76 2.02
C ASN A 59 9.76 16.76 1.34
N GLY A 60 8.52 16.35 1.01
CA GLY A 60 7.52 17.20 0.39
C GLY A 60 7.67 17.45 -1.11
N SER A 61 8.73 16.94 -1.78
CA SER A 61 8.91 17.11 -3.23
C SER A 61 7.81 16.39 -4.04
N ARG A 62 7.19 15.39 -3.46
CA ARG A 62 6.02 14.68 -4.01
C ARG A 62 4.94 14.58 -2.93
N PRO A 63 4.13 15.64 -2.74
CA PRO A 63 3.16 15.67 -1.66
C PRO A 63 2.11 14.56 -1.78
N ARG A 64 1.74 14.00 -0.63
CA ARG A 64 0.71 12.97 -0.48
C ARG A 64 -0.12 13.26 0.77
N PRO A 65 -1.35 12.75 0.86
CA PRO A 65 -2.15 12.91 2.07
C PRO A 65 -1.52 12.15 3.25
N VAL A 66 -1.41 12.81 4.39
CA VAL A 66 -0.93 12.22 5.64
C VAL A 66 -2.06 12.23 6.70
N PRO A 67 -2.05 11.31 7.69
CA PRO A 67 -1.06 10.27 7.95
C PRO A 67 -1.08 9.16 6.90
N MET A 68 0.07 8.52 6.65
CA MET A 68 0.22 7.50 5.62
C MET A 68 1.16 6.38 6.08
N VAL A 69 0.78 5.12 5.85
CA VAL A 69 1.70 3.98 5.96
C VAL A 69 2.55 3.95 4.70
N MET A 70 3.86 4.11 4.86
CA MET A 70 4.81 4.26 3.77
C MET A 70 5.23 2.93 3.12
N GLY A 71 6.09 3.03 2.09
CA GLY A 71 6.64 1.91 1.33
C GLY A 71 5.80 1.53 0.11
N HIS A 72 6.45 1.38 -1.04
CA HIS A 72 5.79 1.00 -2.29
C HIS A 72 6.50 -0.13 -3.04
N GLU A 73 7.55 -0.68 -2.45
CA GLU A 73 8.27 -1.85 -2.93
C GLU A 73 8.23 -2.93 -1.85
N ALA A 74 7.61 -4.08 -2.16
CA ALA A 74 7.50 -5.15 -1.19
C ALA A 74 7.35 -6.52 -1.85
N ALA A 75 7.63 -7.56 -1.07
CA ALA A 75 7.28 -8.94 -1.36
C ALA A 75 6.66 -9.56 -0.10
N GLY A 76 5.81 -10.56 -0.28
CA GLY A 76 5.14 -11.16 0.86
C GLY A 76 4.38 -12.44 0.54
N ILE A 77 3.61 -12.88 1.50
CA ILE A 77 2.82 -14.10 1.43
C ILE A 77 1.35 -13.72 1.62
N VAL A 78 0.49 -14.14 0.70
CA VAL A 78 -0.96 -13.98 0.82
C VAL A 78 -1.46 -14.72 2.06
N ARG A 79 -2.22 -14.03 2.92
CA ARG A 79 -2.79 -14.62 4.14
C ARG A 79 -4.30 -14.78 4.05
N ASP A 80 -4.95 -13.90 3.30
CA ASP A 80 -6.38 -13.99 3.02
C ASP A 80 -6.75 -13.24 1.75
N VAL A 81 -7.91 -13.58 1.20
CA VAL A 81 -8.45 -12.96 -0.01
C VAL A 81 -9.92 -12.61 0.19
N GLY A 82 -10.28 -11.42 -0.25
CA GLY A 82 -11.68 -10.99 -0.25
C GLY A 82 -12.49 -11.61 -1.39
N PRO A 83 -13.82 -11.43 -1.35
CA PRO A 83 -14.69 -11.85 -2.44
C PRO A 83 -14.24 -11.26 -3.79
N GLY A 84 -14.41 -12.02 -4.88
CA GLY A 84 -14.04 -11.57 -6.23
C GLY A 84 -12.61 -11.89 -6.66
N VAL A 85 -11.68 -12.12 -5.73
CA VAL A 85 -10.30 -12.52 -6.05
C VAL A 85 -10.28 -13.96 -6.58
N LYS A 86 -9.70 -14.19 -7.78
CA LYS A 86 -9.73 -15.48 -8.47
C LYS A 86 -8.35 -16.15 -8.60
N ASP A 87 -7.31 -15.35 -8.83
CA ASP A 87 -5.98 -15.84 -9.24
C ASP A 87 -4.98 -15.95 -8.09
N LEU A 88 -5.37 -15.48 -6.90
CA LEU A 88 -4.57 -15.54 -5.68
C LEU A 88 -5.31 -16.29 -4.58
N LYS A 89 -4.54 -16.96 -3.74
CA LYS A 89 -5.06 -17.71 -2.58
C LYS A 89 -4.05 -17.66 -1.42
N PRO A 90 -4.48 -17.97 -0.18
CA PRO A 90 -3.56 -18.09 0.94
C PRO A 90 -2.35 -18.96 0.62
N ASP A 91 -1.20 -18.56 1.15
CA ASP A 91 0.13 -19.11 0.96
C ASP A 91 0.76 -18.92 -0.44
N ASP A 92 0.13 -18.18 -1.34
CA ASP A 92 0.83 -17.71 -2.55
C ASP A 92 1.89 -16.66 -2.19
N HIS A 93 3.06 -16.77 -2.81
CA HIS A 93 4.12 -15.77 -2.70
C HIS A 93 3.89 -14.70 -3.78
N VAL A 94 4.05 -13.45 -3.39
CA VAL A 94 3.78 -12.30 -4.28
C VAL A 94 4.85 -11.22 -4.16
N VAL A 95 5.06 -10.51 -5.26
CA VAL A 95 5.73 -9.21 -5.27
C VAL A 95 4.72 -8.14 -5.62
N PHE A 96 4.97 -6.92 -5.12
CA PHE A 96 4.07 -5.79 -5.36
C PHE A 96 4.49 -4.97 -6.57
N SER A 97 3.50 -4.55 -7.34
CA SER A 97 3.61 -3.47 -8.33
C SER A 97 2.94 -2.22 -7.78
N PHE A 98 3.67 -1.13 -7.70
CA PHE A 98 3.13 0.17 -7.29
C PHE A 98 2.41 0.92 -8.41
N VAL A 99 2.31 0.31 -9.58
CA VAL A 99 1.60 0.82 -10.76
C VAL A 99 0.55 -0.22 -11.19
N PRO A 100 -0.51 -0.43 -10.37
CA PRO A 100 -1.59 -1.31 -10.79
C PRO A 100 -2.31 -0.73 -12.01
N CYS A 101 -3.01 -1.59 -12.75
CA CYS A 101 -3.85 -1.15 -13.87
C CYS A 101 -5.23 -1.77 -13.80
N CYS A 102 -6.28 -0.95 -13.93
CA CYS A 102 -7.66 -1.43 -13.83
C CYS A 102 -8.12 -2.27 -15.05
N GLY A 103 -7.35 -2.27 -16.13
CA GLY A 103 -7.66 -3.00 -17.36
C GLY A 103 -8.77 -2.38 -18.24
N GLY A 104 -9.62 -1.50 -17.70
CA GLY A 104 -10.82 -1.02 -18.37
C GLY A 104 -10.87 0.46 -18.74
N CYS A 105 -9.98 1.31 -18.21
CA CYS A 105 -9.97 2.74 -18.53
C CYS A 105 -9.41 3.01 -19.95
N PRO A 106 -9.62 4.20 -20.53
CA PRO A 106 -9.13 4.55 -21.86
C PRO A 106 -7.63 4.31 -22.05
N MET A 107 -6.81 4.61 -21.03
CA MET A 107 -5.36 4.40 -21.08
C MET A 107 -5.01 2.91 -21.12
N CYS A 108 -5.67 2.09 -20.33
CA CYS A 108 -5.49 0.64 -20.36
C CYS A 108 -5.92 0.05 -21.70
N ALA A 109 -7.03 0.50 -22.25
CA ALA A 109 -7.57 0.00 -23.53
C ALA A 109 -6.64 0.25 -24.72
N VAL A 110 -5.81 1.30 -24.69
CA VAL A 110 -4.82 1.60 -25.72
C VAL A 110 -3.39 1.11 -25.38
N GLY A 111 -3.26 0.22 -24.36
CA GLY A 111 -1.99 -0.38 -23.96
C GLY A 111 -1.06 0.52 -23.15
N ARG A 112 -1.56 1.64 -22.64
CA ARG A 112 -0.82 2.57 -21.77
C ARG A 112 -1.14 2.35 -20.29
N ALA A 113 -1.08 1.10 -19.84
CA ALA A 113 -1.39 0.70 -18.47
C ALA A 113 -0.68 1.54 -17.37
N PRO A 114 0.59 1.98 -17.50
CA PRO A 114 1.23 2.85 -16.52
C PRO A 114 0.55 4.22 -16.32
N LEU A 115 -0.33 4.63 -17.24
CA LEU A 115 -1.12 5.85 -17.19
C LEU A 115 -2.57 5.58 -16.77
N CYS A 116 -2.84 4.47 -16.11
CA CYS A 116 -4.15 4.10 -15.63
C CYS A 116 -4.74 5.21 -14.73
N GLU A 117 -5.85 5.80 -15.16
CA GLU A 117 -6.47 6.94 -14.46
C GLU A 117 -6.97 6.57 -13.06
N PRO A 118 -7.71 5.43 -12.84
CA PRO A 118 -8.09 5.01 -11.51
C PRO A 118 -6.91 4.76 -10.57
N ALA A 119 -5.81 4.19 -11.08
CA ALA A 119 -4.63 3.94 -10.26
C ALA A 119 -3.92 5.24 -9.86
N TYR A 120 -3.86 6.21 -10.77
CA TYR A 120 -3.33 7.54 -10.48
C TYR A 120 -4.17 8.23 -9.39
N GLU A 121 -5.49 8.24 -9.54
CA GLU A 121 -6.43 8.81 -8.57
C GLU A 121 -6.26 8.16 -7.18
N ALA A 122 -6.23 6.84 -7.11
CA ALA A 122 -6.00 6.09 -5.87
C ALA A 122 -4.65 6.48 -5.22
N ALA A 123 -3.58 6.59 -6.02
CA ALA A 123 -2.26 6.94 -5.52
C ALA A 123 -2.18 8.36 -4.94
N ILE A 124 -2.86 9.35 -5.54
CA ILE A 124 -2.86 10.73 -5.04
C ILE A 124 -3.80 10.95 -3.86
N THR A 125 -4.86 10.16 -3.74
CA THR A 125 -5.83 10.25 -2.64
C THR A 125 -5.49 9.34 -1.47
N GLY A 126 -4.45 8.50 -1.59
CA GLY A 126 -4.02 7.56 -0.55
C GLY A 126 -4.99 6.40 -0.33
N GLN A 127 -5.67 5.97 -1.39
CA GLN A 127 -6.61 4.87 -1.38
C GLN A 127 -6.06 3.62 -2.08
N LEU A 128 -6.78 2.50 -1.97
CA LEU A 128 -6.58 1.33 -2.80
C LEU A 128 -7.18 1.55 -4.20
N LEU A 129 -6.79 0.74 -5.20
CA LEU A 129 -7.24 0.88 -6.59
C LEU A 129 -8.78 0.92 -6.73
N HIS A 130 -9.49 0.12 -5.95
CA HIS A 130 -10.95 0.05 -5.96
C HIS A 130 -11.60 0.95 -4.90
N GLY A 131 -10.82 1.87 -4.31
CA GLY A 131 -11.26 2.80 -3.26
C GLY A 131 -11.06 2.27 -1.84
N GLY A 132 -11.27 3.14 -0.87
CA GLY A 132 -11.18 2.84 0.56
C GLY A 132 -9.76 2.83 1.12
N ARG A 133 -9.72 2.80 2.44
CA ARG A 133 -8.52 2.67 3.27
C ARG A 133 -8.75 1.54 4.26
N ARG A 134 -7.70 0.81 4.60
CA ARG A 134 -7.79 -0.34 5.51
C ARG A 134 -7.03 -0.13 6.80
N PHE A 135 -6.18 0.89 6.88
CA PHE A 135 -5.48 1.25 8.10
C PHE A 135 -6.24 2.30 8.91
N THR A 136 -6.25 2.13 10.24
CA THR A 136 -6.77 3.13 11.18
C THR A 136 -5.84 3.29 12.38
N LEU A 137 -5.82 4.49 12.97
CA LEU A 137 -5.09 4.84 14.18
C LEU A 137 -6.05 5.25 15.29
N GLY A 138 -5.78 4.82 16.53
CA GLY A 138 -6.48 5.25 17.73
C GLY A 138 -8.00 5.15 17.60
N ALA A 139 -8.71 6.26 17.83
CA ALA A 139 -10.17 6.32 17.83
C ALA A 139 -10.83 6.21 16.42
N GLY A 140 -10.20 5.52 15.47
CA GLY A 140 -10.76 5.29 14.14
C GLY A 140 -10.34 6.32 13.08
N SER A 141 -9.24 7.05 13.32
CA SER A 141 -8.69 7.94 12.31
C SER A 141 -8.11 7.14 11.14
N GLU A 142 -8.63 7.35 9.93
CA GLU A 142 -8.13 6.70 8.71
C GLU A 142 -6.68 7.06 8.43
N VAL A 143 -5.91 6.07 7.95
CA VAL A 143 -4.52 6.23 7.51
C VAL A 143 -4.43 5.86 6.05
N ASN A 144 -3.75 6.70 5.29
CA ASN A 144 -3.62 6.57 3.85
C ASN A 144 -2.67 5.42 3.47
N HIS A 145 -2.94 4.81 2.31
CA HIS A 145 -2.03 3.87 1.66
C HIS A 145 -1.02 4.59 0.79
N HIS A 146 0.25 4.16 0.85
CA HIS A 146 1.26 4.61 -0.11
C HIS A 146 1.19 3.73 -1.36
N GLN A 147 0.64 4.28 -2.42
CA GLN A 147 0.51 3.65 -3.74
C GLN A 147 -0.20 2.28 -3.73
N GLY A 148 -1.14 2.07 -2.80
CA GLY A 148 -1.85 0.79 -2.64
C GLY A 148 -0.99 -0.37 -2.18
N VAL A 149 0.26 -0.14 -1.75
CA VAL A 149 1.22 -1.16 -1.28
C VAL A 149 1.43 -1.06 0.22
N SER A 150 1.87 0.11 0.74
CA SER A 150 2.14 0.32 2.17
C SER A 150 3.10 -0.72 2.77
N GLY A 151 4.21 -1.00 2.04
CA GLY A 151 5.12 -2.11 2.33
C GLY A 151 5.92 -1.98 3.63
N TYR A 152 5.95 -0.80 4.27
CA TYR A 152 6.62 -0.62 5.57
C TYR A 152 5.67 -0.96 6.72
N SER A 153 4.98 -2.09 6.60
CA SER A 153 4.13 -2.70 7.63
C SER A 153 4.34 -4.21 7.67
N GLU A 154 4.00 -4.86 8.77
CA GLU A 154 4.08 -6.33 8.87
C GLU A 154 2.99 -7.00 8.03
N TYR A 155 1.82 -6.34 7.92
CA TYR A 155 0.70 -6.77 7.08
C TYR A 155 0.12 -5.58 6.35
N THR A 156 -0.34 -5.80 5.13
CA THR A 156 -1.02 -4.80 4.31
C THR A 156 -2.17 -5.44 3.52
N VAL A 157 -3.13 -4.63 3.15
CA VAL A 157 -4.18 -5.01 2.18
C VAL A 157 -3.92 -4.26 0.88
N SER A 158 -4.05 -4.96 -0.24
CA SER A 158 -3.81 -4.40 -1.58
C SER A 158 -4.81 -4.95 -2.58
N ALA A 159 -4.97 -4.27 -3.70
CA ALA A 159 -5.73 -4.77 -4.84
C ALA A 159 -4.97 -5.92 -5.54
N PRO A 160 -5.64 -6.95 -6.09
CA PRO A 160 -4.97 -8.03 -6.82
C PRO A 160 -4.11 -7.53 -7.97
N GLU A 161 -4.50 -6.45 -8.63
CA GLU A 161 -3.77 -5.81 -9.74
C GLU A 161 -2.41 -5.22 -9.32
N SER A 162 -2.20 -5.04 -8.02
CA SER A 162 -0.91 -4.66 -7.45
C SER A 162 -0.03 -5.87 -7.11
N LEU A 163 -0.48 -7.09 -7.34
CA LEU A 163 0.19 -8.30 -6.88
C LEU A 163 0.55 -9.21 -8.05
N VAL A 164 1.81 -9.60 -8.11
CA VAL A 164 2.31 -10.57 -9.08
C VAL A 164 2.74 -11.83 -8.31
N LYS A 165 2.08 -12.95 -8.61
CA LYS A 165 2.44 -14.23 -8.04
C LYS A 165 3.79 -14.70 -8.55
N ILE A 166 4.62 -15.20 -7.64
CA ILE A 166 5.94 -15.75 -7.92
C ILE A 166 6.05 -17.19 -7.39
N ASP A 167 7.06 -17.92 -7.83
CA ASP A 167 7.35 -19.24 -7.34
C ASP A 167 7.81 -19.21 -5.87
N LYS A 168 7.53 -20.30 -5.14
CA LYS A 168 7.89 -20.46 -3.72
C LYS A 168 9.34 -20.93 -3.51
N SER A 169 10.21 -20.71 -4.47
CA SER A 169 11.60 -21.17 -4.41
C SER A 169 12.45 -20.40 -3.39
#